data_8e7d073cdb09d97158bfe7b2571eaede
#
_entry.id   8e7d073cdb09d97158bfe7b2571eaede
#
_cell.length_a   1.000
_cell.length_b   1.000
_cell.length_c   1.000
_cell.angle_alpha   90.00
_cell.angle_beta   90.00
_cell.angle_gamma   90.00
#
_symmetry.space_group_name_H-M   'P 1'
#
loop_
_entity.id
_entity.type
_entity.pdbx_description
1 polymer ?
#
loop_
_entity_poly.entity_id
_entity_poly.type
_entity_poly.pdbx_seq_one_letter_code
_entity_poly.pdbx_strand_id
1 'polypeptide(L)'
;MKTASSLIAVALLLAACSKPETPAEPAAAETVAVEPTAPAAVPPPTGPVTPSFDCAKAQSEAETMVCADYGLAALDNRLAEVYAAELAKPAAAKDLAARQRGWVKGRDECWKADDKKLCVEEEYRTRIAELQINSPGAMAASAVGFRCDDNSKPFTMAYYNDLDDKPAVITFGNDQAIIFPQPAASGTQYGRKGITYREHQGKANVDFYGIALECMPIKDSANL
;
A
#
# COMPACT_ATOMS: atom_id res chain seq x y z
N MET A 1 49.43 27.23 43.74
CA MET A 1 50.61 26.83 44.61
C MET A 1 50.98 25.42 44.23
N LYS A 2 52.23 25.25 43.78
CA LYS A 2 53.09 24.04 43.74
C LYS A 2 52.71 22.97 42.74
N THR A 3 53.30 22.87 41.53
CA THR A 3 54.69 22.37 41.20
C THR A 3 54.85 20.89 41.61
N ALA A 4 55.28 19.96 40.84
CA ALA A 4 56.50 19.78 40.04
C ALA A 4 56.32 18.44 39.26
N SER A 5 56.71 18.29 38.05
CA SER A 5 58.03 18.10 37.47
C SER A 5 58.65 16.69 37.59
N SER A 6 59.06 16.24 36.41
CA SER A 6 60.30 15.47 36.10
C SER A 6 60.23 13.95 36.17
N LEU A 7 60.91 13.12 35.41
CA LEU A 7 61.96 13.11 34.40
C LEU A 7 61.97 11.75 33.71
N ILE A 8 62.13 11.67 32.44
CA ILE A 8 63.22 11.12 31.59
C ILE A 8 63.83 9.80 32.05
N ALA A 9 63.77 8.80 31.25
CA ALA A 9 64.86 7.84 31.04
C ALA A 9 64.85 7.32 29.60
N VAL A 10 65.90 7.62 28.90
CA VAL A 10 66.32 7.14 27.58
C VAL A 10 67.08 5.83 27.79
N ALA A 11 66.85 4.82 27.00
CA ALA A 11 67.78 3.70 26.81
C ALA A 11 67.75 3.25 25.33
N LEU A 12 68.97 3.22 24.82
CA LEU A 12 69.35 2.95 23.42
C LEU A 12 69.37 1.48 23.06
N LEU A 13 69.07 1.25 21.76
CA LEU A 13 69.70 0.35 20.76
C LEU A 13 69.92 -1.11 21.08
N LEU A 14 69.34 -1.94 20.14
CA LEU A 14 70.07 -2.94 19.39
C LEU A 14 69.38 -3.32 18.09
N ALA A 15 70.09 -3.09 16.99
CA ALA A 15 69.72 -3.47 15.67
C ALA A 15 69.95 -4.99 15.47
N ALA A 16 68.96 -5.69 14.96
CA ALA A 16 69.14 -6.99 14.33
C ALA A 16 68.44 -6.98 12.97
N CYS A 17 69.23 -7.06 11.92
CA CYS A 17 68.80 -7.30 10.54
C CYS A 17 68.20 -8.69 10.45
N SER A 18 66.92 -8.75 10.07
CA SER A 18 66.27 -9.96 9.55
C SER A 18 65.59 -9.65 8.24
N LYS A 19 65.89 -10.49 7.29
CA LYS A 19 65.48 -10.54 5.88
C LYS A 19 63.95 -10.38 5.73
N PRO A 20 63.43 -9.67 4.72
CA PRO A 20 62.01 -9.60 4.49
C PRO A 20 61.50 -10.89 3.87
N GLU A 21 60.68 -11.64 4.63
CA GLU A 21 59.80 -12.65 4.06
C GLU A 21 58.60 -11.93 3.49
N THR A 22 58.33 -12.16 2.23
CA THR A 22 57.14 -11.71 1.49
C THR A 22 55.89 -12.27 2.16
N PRO A 23 54.93 -11.47 2.63
CA PRO A 23 53.67 -12.01 3.06
C PRO A 23 52.90 -12.54 1.83
N ALA A 24 52.47 -13.77 1.89
CA ALA A 24 51.51 -14.33 0.95
C ALA A 24 50.23 -13.49 0.97
N GLU A 25 49.84 -13.05 -0.20
CA GLU A 25 48.59 -12.36 -0.48
C GLU A 25 47.42 -13.26 -0.04
N PRO A 26 46.50 -12.83 0.84
CA PRO A 26 45.32 -13.58 1.15
C PRO A 26 44.42 -13.58 -0.11
N ALA A 27 44.11 -14.79 -0.62
CA ALA A 27 43.15 -15.00 -1.68
C ALA A 27 41.90 -14.19 -1.40
N ALA A 28 41.54 -13.31 -2.34
CA ALA A 28 40.30 -12.54 -2.31
C ALA A 28 39.13 -13.54 -2.26
N ALA A 29 38.43 -13.58 -1.15
CA ALA A 29 37.14 -14.24 -1.08
C ALA A 29 36.19 -13.46 -2.03
N GLU A 30 35.84 -14.08 -3.12
CA GLU A 30 34.76 -13.60 -3.98
C GLU A 30 33.46 -13.56 -3.14
N THR A 31 33.11 -12.38 -2.69
CA THR A 31 31.75 -12.11 -2.19
C THR A 31 30.80 -12.19 -3.38
N VAL A 32 30.18 -13.35 -3.53
CA VAL A 32 29.03 -13.50 -4.41
C VAL A 32 27.97 -12.54 -3.87
N ALA A 33 27.81 -11.40 -4.54
CA ALA A 33 26.69 -10.51 -4.32
C ALA A 33 25.43 -11.27 -4.70
N VAL A 34 24.68 -11.73 -3.71
CA VAL A 34 23.31 -12.21 -3.92
C VAL A 34 22.49 -10.98 -4.24
N GLU A 35 22.28 -10.76 -5.53
CA GLU A 35 21.34 -9.76 -6.03
C GLU A 35 19.94 -10.12 -5.49
N PRO A 36 19.24 -9.22 -4.79
CA PRO A 36 17.89 -9.50 -4.33
C PRO A 36 17.00 -9.72 -5.56
N THR A 37 16.68 -10.98 -5.83
CA THR A 37 15.71 -11.37 -6.86
C THR A 37 14.38 -10.73 -6.44
N ALA A 38 13.97 -9.70 -7.16
CA ALA A 38 12.61 -9.16 -7.03
C ALA A 38 11.61 -10.30 -7.19
N PRO A 39 10.53 -10.36 -6.38
CA PRO A 39 9.50 -11.37 -6.55
C PRO A 39 9.05 -11.34 -8.01
N ALA A 40 9.18 -12.47 -8.69
CA ALA A 40 8.71 -12.61 -10.05
C ALA A 40 7.22 -12.22 -10.09
N ALA A 41 6.90 -11.16 -10.83
CA ALA A 41 5.53 -10.81 -11.11
C ALA A 41 4.86 -12.07 -11.71
N VAL A 42 3.80 -12.54 -11.07
CA VAL A 42 3.00 -13.65 -11.61
C VAL A 42 2.55 -13.18 -13.00
N PRO A 43 2.90 -13.90 -14.09
CA PRO A 43 2.47 -13.49 -15.40
C PRO A 43 0.94 -13.45 -15.42
N PRO A 44 0.34 -12.42 -16.04
CA PRO A 44 -1.12 -12.37 -16.18
C PRO A 44 -1.60 -13.66 -16.84
N PRO A 45 -2.72 -14.25 -16.39
CA PRO A 45 -3.22 -15.49 -16.95
C PRO A 45 -3.43 -15.31 -18.46
N THR A 46 -2.82 -16.18 -19.26
CA THR A 46 -2.84 -16.17 -20.72
C THR A 46 -4.09 -16.89 -21.23
N GLY A 47 -5.24 -16.26 -21.20
CA GLY A 47 -6.48 -16.81 -21.76
C GLY A 47 -7.61 -15.76 -21.67
N PRO A 48 -8.68 -15.88 -22.48
CA PRO A 48 -9.82 -14.98 -22.34
C PRO A 48 -10.46 -15.21 -20.97
N VAL A 49 -10.39 -14.21 -20.09
CA VAL A 49 -11.20 -14.19 -18.86
C VAL A 49 -12.55 -13.66 -19.23
N THR A 50 -13.59 -14.49 -19.05
CA THR A 50 -14.96 -14.05 -19.15
C THR A 50 -15.42 -13.52 -17.78
N PRO A 51 -16.18 -12.44 -17.70
CA PRO A 51 -16.73 -11.95 -16.44
C PRO A 51 -17.76 -12.92 -15.84
N SER A 52 -18.18 -12.65 -14.62
CA SER A 52 -19.15 -13.47 -13.87
C SER A 52 -20.59 -13.42 -14.45
N PHE A 53 -20.83 -12.56 -15.42
CA PHE A 53 -22.13 -12.38 -16.10
C PHE A 53 -22.04 -12.65 -17.62
N ASP A 54 -23.18 -12.83 -18.24
CA ASP A 54 -23.31 -13.08 -19.68
C ASP A 54 -23.16 -11.78 -20.49
N CYS A 55 -22.06 -11.64 -21.20
CA CYS A 55 -21.78 -10.46 -22.03
C CYS A 55 -22.81 -10.19 -23.13
N ALA A 56 -23.53 -11.22 -23.60
CA ALA A 56 -24.62 -11.00 -24.54
C ALA A 56 -25.80 -10.23 -23.95
N LYS A 57 -25.83 -10.10 -22.62
CA LYS A 57 -26.86 -9.37 -21.87
C LYS A 57 -26.37 -8.05 -21.27
N ALA A 58 -25.16 -7.61 -21.60
CA ALA A 58 -24.62 -6.33 -21.14
C ALA A 58 -25.54 -5.18 -21.55
N GLN A 59 -25.94 -4.35 -20.58
CA GLN A 59 -26.89 -3.25 -20.78
C GLN A 59 -26.27 -1.88 -20.55
N SER A 60 -25.16 -1.82 -19.78
CA SER A 60 -24.46 -0.57 -19.48
C SER A 60 -23.14 -0.48 -20.24
N GLU A 61 -22.61 0.75 -20.37
CA GLU A 61 -21.27 0.98 -20.92
C GLU A 61 -20.19 0.33 -20.03
N ALA A 62 -20.39 0.35 -18.70
CA ALA A 62 -19.48 -0.31 -17.76
C ALA A 62 -19.44 -1.84 -17.98
N GLU A 63 -20.58 -2.50 -18.17
CA GLU A 63 -20.63 -3.93 -18.48
C GLU A 63 -19.96 -4.25 -19.82
N THR A 64 -20.18 -3.41 -20.83
CA THR A 64 -19.52 -3.55 -22.13
C THR A 64 -18.00 -3.45 -22.00
N MET A 65 -17.48 -2.51 -21.18
CA MET A 65 -16.05 -2.40 -20.91
C MET A 65 -15.50 -3.62 -20.15
N VAL A 66 -16.25 -4.14 -19.16
CA VAL A 66 -15.85 -5.36 -18.42
C VAL A 66 -15.76 -6.56 -19.37
N CYS A 67 -16.66 -6.68 -20.35
CA CYS A 67 -16.61 -7.74 -21.35
C CYS A 67 -15.44 -7.61 -22.33
N ALA A 68 -14.96 -6.39 -22.57
CA ALA A 68 -13.91 -6.11 -23.54
C ALA A 68 -12.50 -6.04 -22.93
N ASP A 69 -12.39 -5.90 -21.60
CA ASP A 69 -11.13 -5.72 -20.90
C ASP A 69 -10.86 -6.87 -19.92
N TYR A 70 -9.73 -7.54 -20.15
CA TYR A 70 -9.28 -8.66 -19.33
C TYR A 70 -9.12 -8.33 -17.84
N GLY A 71 -8.55 -7.17 -17.52
CA GLY A 71 -8.33 -6.73 -16.13
C GLY A 71 -9.65 -6.47 -15.42
N LEU A 72 -10.59 -5.82 -16.09
CA LEU A 72 -11.92 -5.56 -15.54
C LEU A 72 -12.73 -6.86 -15.36
N ALA A 73 -12.64 -7.80 -16.31
CA ALA A 73 -13.27 -9.11 -16.17
C ALA A 73 -12.71 -9.93 -15.00
N ALA A 74 -11.41 -9.83 -14.75
CA ALA A 74 -10.78 -10.46 -13.58
C ALA A 74 -11.26 -9.84 -12.27
N LEU A 75 -11.40 -8.52 -12.21
CA LEU A 75 -11.95 -7.83 -11.04
C LEU A 75 -13.43 -8.19 -10.82
N ASP A 76 -14.21 -8.33 -11.88
CA ASP A 76 -15.62 -8.76 -11.78
C ASP A 76 -15.74 -10.15 -11.18
N ASN A 77 -14.93 -11.12 -11.66
CA ASN A 77 -14.89 -12.46 -11.09
C ASN A 77 -14.47 -12.43 -9.62
N ARG A 78 -13.44 -11.65 -9.29
CA ARG A 78 -12.99 -11.52 -7.90
C ARG A 78 -14.06 -10.93 -7.00
N LEU A 79 -14.77 -9.92 -7.46
CA LEU A 79 -15.89 -9.35 -6.73
C LEU A 79 -17.00 -10.38 -6.51
N ALA A 80 -17.34 -11.17 -7.53
CA ALA A 80 -18.34 -12.22 -7.40
C ALA A 80 -17.98 -13.27 -6.34
N GLU A 81 -16.70 -13.69 -6.29
CA GLU A 81 -16.17 -14.60 -5.27
C GLU A 81 -16.29 -14.02 -3.86
N VAL A 82 -15.79 -12.78 -3.66
CA VAL A 82 -15.81 -12.11 -2.35
C VAL A 82 -17.25 -11.89 -1.90
N TYR A 83 -18.13 -11.44 -2.77
CA TYR A 83 -19.54 -11.23 -2.47
C TYR A 83 -20.25 -12.52 -2.07
N ALA A 84 -20.02 -13.62 -2.80
CA ALA A 84 -20.58 -14.93 -2.48
C ALA A 84 -20.08 -15.43 -1.11
N ALA A 85 -18.79 -15.25 -0.82
CA ALA A 85 -18.21 -15.60 0.48
C ALA A 85 -18.83 -14.79 1.64
N GLU A 86 -19.08 -13.49 1.44
CA GLU A 86 -19.77 -12.66 2.44
C GLU A 86 -21.23 -13.07 2.66
N LEU A 87 -21.95 -13.41 1.57
CA LEU A 87 -23.33 -13.92 1.68
C LEU A 87 -23.43 -15.24 2.46
N ALA A 88 -22.41 -16.09 2.38
CA ALA A 88 -22.39 -17.39 3.05
C ALA A 88 -22.14 -17.27 4.58
N LYS A 89 -21.74 -16.12 5.10
CA LYS A 89 -21.47 -15.93 6.51
C LYS A 89 -22.76 -15.83 7.33
N PRO A 90 -22.84 -16.50 8.52
CA PRO A 90 -24.04 -16.41 9.37
C PRO A 90 -24.38 -14.98 9.82
N ALA A 91 -23.37 -14.12 9.92
CA ALA A 91 -23.48 -12.72 10.28
C ALA A 91 -23.59 -11.79 9.05
N ALA A 92 -23.90 -12.32 7.85
CA ALA A 92 -24.06 -11.52 6.66
C ALA A 92 -25.05 -10.36 6.91
N ALA A 93 -24.65 -9.15 6.54
CA ALA A 93 -25.48 -7.99 6.74
C ALA A 93 -26.79 -8.14 5.96
N LYS A 94 -27.93 -7.94 6.63
CA LYS A 94 -29.25 -8.10 6.03
C LYS A 94 -29.47 -7.22 4.79
N ASP A 95 -28.72 -6.12 4.69
CA ASP A 95 -28.78 -5.15 3.58
C ASP A 95 -27.72 -5.40 2.50
N LEU A 96 -26.87 -6.44 2.62
CA LEU A 96 -25.76 -6.70 1.70
C LEU A 96 -26.23 -6.74 0.22
N ALA A 97 -27.33 -7.44 -0.06
CA ALA A 97 -27.88 -7.50 -1.41
C ALA A 97 -28.41 -6.13 -1.89
N ALA A 98 -28.96 -5.30 -1.00
CA ALA A 98 -29.42 -3.96 -1.35
C ALA A 98 -28.23 -3.04 -1.64
N ARG A 99 -27.15 -3.11 -0.82
CA ARG A 99 -25.91 -2.37 -1.05
C ARG A 99 -25.24 -2.79 -2.36
N GLN A 100 -25.27 -4.09 -2.69
CA GLN A 100 -24.72 -4.57 -3.96
C GLN A 100 -25.48 -3.99 -5.17
N ARG A 101 -26.81 -3.95 -5.12
CA ARG A 101 -27.60 -3.30 -6.18
C ARG A 101 -27.33 -1.79 -6.27
N GLY A 102 -27.10 -1.12 -5.13
CA GLY A 102 -26.71 0.29 -5.10
C GLY A 102 -25.36 0.51 -5.75
N TRP A 103 -24.38 -0.35 -5.43
CA TRP A 103 -23.04 -0.30 -6.02
C TRP A 103 -23.08 -0.50 -7.55
N VAL A 104 -23.83 -1.49 -8.06
CA VAL A 104 -23.97 -1.69 -9.52
C VAL A 104 -24.44 -0.41 -10.21
N LYS A 105 -25.42 0.28 -9.63
CA LYS A 105 -25.89 1.57 -10.18
C LYS A 105 -24.80 2.63 -10.17
N GLY A 106 -24.02 2.71 -9.08
CA GLY A 106 -22.90 3.64 -8.97
C GLY A 106 -21.80 3.36 -9.99
N ARG A 107 -21.40 2.09 -10.13
CA ARG A 107 -20.43 1.66 -11.15
C ARG A 107 -20.89 2.06 -12.56
N ASP A 108 -22.17 1.86 -12.85
CA ASP A 108 -22.73 2.17 -14.16
C ASP A 108 -22.71 3.70 -14.45
N GLU A 109 -22.67 4.56 -13.44
CA GLU A 109 -22.49 6.02 -13.62
C GLU A 109 -21.09 6.43 -14.12
N CYS A 110 -20.14 5.51 -14.21
CA CYS A 110 -18.78 5.75 -14.73
C CYS A 110 -18.76 6.25 -16.19
N TRP A 111 -19.87 6.11 -16.93
CA TRP A 111 -20.00 6.72 -18.26
C TRP A 111 -19.81 8.25 -18.25
N LYS A 112 -20.01 8.91 -17.10
CA LYS A 112 -19.83 10.35 -16.87
C LYS A 112 -18.39 10.75 -16.61
N ALA A 113 -17.48 9.79 -16.34
CA ALA A 113 -16.11 10.08 -16.00
C ALA A 113 -15.28 10.42 -17.25
N ASP A 114 -14.24 11.26 -17.08
CA ASP A 114 -13.27 11.57 -18.13
C ASP A 114 -12.48 10.32 -18.52
N ASP A 115 -12.02 9.55 -17.51
CA ASP A 115 -11.45 8.21 -17.69
C ASP A 115 -12.44 7.17 -17.15
N LYS A 116 -13.24 6.64 -18.07
CA LYS A 116 -14.30 5.67 -17.75
C LYS A 116 -13.74 4.35 -17.28
N LYS A 117 -12.64 3.88 -17.90
CA LYS A 117 -12.01 2.62 -17.52
C LYS A 117 -11.42 2.69 -16.12
N LEU A 118 -10.68 3.74 -15.80
CA LEU A 118 -10.14 3.96 -14.46
C LEU A 118 -11.28 4.05 -13.43
N CYS A 119 -12.37 4.75 -13.76
CA CYS A 119 -13.53 4.83 -12.87
C CYS A 119 -14.11 3.43 -12.58
N VAL A 120 -14.34 2.61 -13.60
CA VAL A 120 -14.88 1.24 -13.41
C VAL A 120 -13.90 0.39 -12.60
N GLU A 121 -12.60 0.47 -12.89
CA GLU A 121 -11.56 -0.25 -12.14
C GLU A 121 -11.57 0.15 -10.65
N GLU A 122 -11.59 1.44 -10.34
CA GLU A 122 -11.63 1.95 -8.97
C GLU A 122 -12.92 1.53 -8.23
N GLU A 123 -14.05 1.50 -8.91
CA GLU A 123 -15.32 1.03 -8.35
C GLU A 123 -15.25 -0.45 -7.94
N TYR A 124 -14.71 -1.32 -8.80
CA TYR A 124 -14.53 -2.74 -8.47
C TYR A 124 -13.56 -2.94 -7.30
N ARG A 125 -12.38 -2.34 -7.35
CA ARG A 125 -11.36 -2.44 -6.28
C ARG A 125 -11.91 -1.93 -4.95
N THR A 126 -12.58 -0.79 -4.96
CA THR A 126 -13.19 -0.22 -3.77
C THR A 126 -14.26 -1.15 -3.20
N ARG A 127 -15.10 -1.75 -4.05
CA ARG A 127 -16.14 -2.66 -3.58
C ARG A 127 -15.60 -3.94 -2.99
N ILE A 128 -14.57 -4.54 -3.61
CA ILE A 128 -13.88 -5.71 -3.07
C ILE A 128 -13.30 -5.38 -1.69
N ALA A 129 -12.53 -4.30 -1.58
CA ALA A 129 -11.95 -3.86 -0.32
C ALA A 129 -13.02 -3.55 0.75
N GLU A 130 -14.11 -2.88 0.38
CA GLU A 130 -15.24 -2.59 1.29
C GLU A 130 -15.85 -3.87 1.87
N LEU A 131 -16.09 -4.88 1.04
CA LEU A 131 -16.63 -6.14 1.49
C LEU A 131 -15.67 -6.85 2.45
N GLN A 132 -14.38 -6.86 2.14
CA GLN A 132 -13.36 -7.50 2.96
C GLN A 132 -13.13 -6.76 4.28
N ILE A 133 -13.06 -5.43 4.28
CA ILE A 133 -12.87 -4.60 5.49
C ILE A 133 -14.07 -4.74 6.44
N ASN A 134 -15.29 -4.78 5.90
CA ASN A 134 -16.51 -4.93 6.69
C ASN A 134 -16.84 -6.39 7.06
N SER A 135 -15.99 -7.32 6.68
CA SER A 135 -16.15 -8.72 7.03
C SER A 135 -15.92 -8.96 8.52
N PRO A 136 -16.72 -9.80 9.19
CA PRO A 136 -16.48 -10.15 10.60
C PRO A 136 -15.07 -10.69 10.81
N GLY A 137 -14.34 -10.09 11.73
CA GLY A 137 -12.97 -10.46 12.06
C GLY A 137 -11.88 -9.78 11.22
N ALA A 138 -12.23 -8.95 10.24
CA ALA A 138 -11.25 -8.13 9.55
C ALA A 138 -10.68 -7.09 10.54
N MET A 139 -9.35 -6.99 10.57
CA MET A 139 -8.64 -6.04 11.41
C MET A 139 -7.60 -5.29 10.58
N ALA A 140 -7.47 -4.00 10.84
CA ALA A 140 -6.35 -3.25 10.27
C ALA A 140 -5.03 -3.79 10.84
N ALA A 141 -4.04 -4.00 9.98
CA ALA A 141 -2.70 -4.41 10.40
C ALA A 141 -2.01 -3.31 11.23
N SER A 142 -2.32 -2.04 10.92
CA SER A 142 -1.91 -0.88 11.71
C SER A 142 -2.86 0.30 11.49
N ALA A 143 -3.01 1.12 12.53
CA ALA A 143 -3.70 2.39 12.46
C ALA A 143 -2.77 3.49 12.95
N VAL A 144 -2.71 4.60 12.22
CA VAL A 144 -1.81 5.73 12.50
C VAL A 144 -2.64 7.01 12.56
N GLY A 145 -2.54 7.73 13.68
CA GLY A 145 -3.05 9.08 13.82
C GLY A 145 -2.00 10.10 13.38
N PHE A 146 -2.44 11.22 12.85
CA PHE A 146 -1.56 12.28 12.36
C PHE A 146 -1.91 13.62 13.01
N ARG A 147 -0.88 14.45 13.18
CA ARG A 147 -1.01 15.89 13.44
C ARG A 147 -0.67 16.62 12.16
N CYS A 148 -1.63 17.40 11.66
CA CYS A 148 -1.49 18.17 10.43
C CYS A 148 -1.32 19.67 10.72
N ASP A 149 -0.97 20.45 9.70
CA ASP A 149 -0.93 21.92 9.73
C ASP A 149 -2.33 22.50 10.02
N ASP A 150 -3.38 21.91 9.43
CA ASP A 150 -4.75 22.10 9.87
C ASP A 150 -5.22 20.92 10.73
N ASN A 151 -5.36 21.16 12.03
CA ASN A 151 -5.86 20.20 13.02
C ASN A 151 -7.33 20.44 13.40
N SER A 152 -8.09 21.14 12.58
CA SER A 152 -9.53 21.38 12.80
C SER A 152 -10.33 20.07 12.81
N LYS A 153 -9.81 19.03 12.11
CA LYS A 153 -10.37 17.69 12.05
C LYS A 153 -9.29 16.64 12.30
N PRO A 154 -9.63 15.54 13.00
CA PRO A 154 -8.69 14.42 13.14
C PRO A 154 -8.39 13.78 11.78
N PHE A 155 -7.12 13.38 11.58
CA PHE A 155 -6.68 12.65 10.42
C PHE A 155 -6.05 11.32 10.82
N THR A 156 -6.51 10.22 10.23
CA THR A 156 -5.99 8.87 10.49
C THR A 156 -5.88 8.04 9.22
N MET A 157 -4.98 7.06 9.26
CA MET A 157 -4.84 6.01 8.24
C MET A 157 -4.91 4.65 8.91
N ALA A 158 -5.72 3.74 8.38
CA ALA A 158 -5.77 2.34 8.78
C ALA A 158 -5.38 1.46 7.59
N TYR A 159 -4.37 0.61 7.76
CA TYR A 159 -3.79 -0.21 6.70
C TYR A 159 -4.25 -1.66 6.80
N TYR A 160 -4.67 -2.26 5.69
CA TYR A 160 -5.17 -3.63 5.59
C TYR A 160 -4.26 -4.45 4.67
N ASN A 161 -3.06 -4.76 5.16
CA ASN A 161 -1.99 -5.39 4.38
C ASN A 161 -2.28 -6.84 3.96
N ASP A 162 -3.23 -7.51 4.64
CA ASP A 162 -3.60 -8.91 4.38
C ASP A 162 -4.80 -9.05 3.43
N LEU A 163 -5.38 -7.91 2.99
CA LEU A 163 -6.49 -7.90 2.04
C LEU A 163 -6.00 -7.71 0.60
N ASP A 164 -6.87 -8.01 -0.35
CA ASP A 164 -6.61 -7.78 -1.78
C ASP A 164 -6.21 -6.33 -2.02
N ASP A 165 -5.22 -6.12 -2.90
CA ASP A 165 -4.69 -4.79 -3.23
C ASP A 165 -4.16 -3.97 -2.04
N LYS A 166 -4.07 -4.56 -0.84
CA LYS A 166 -3.54 -3.93 0.39
C LYS A 166 -4.11 -2.52 0.62
N PRO A 167 -5.43 -2.36 0.70
CA PRO A 167 -6.05 -1.05 0.82
C PRO A 167 -5.70 -0.37 2.15
N ALA A 168 -5.87 0.94 2.18
CA ALA A 168 -5.92 1.71 3.41
C ALA A 168 -7.22 2.50 3.47
N VAL A 169 -7.72 2.71 4.69
CA VAL A 169 -8.82 3.64 4.96
C VAL A 169 -8.23 4.94 5.47
N ILE A 170 -8.42 6.00 4.70
CA ILE A 170 -8.11 7.36 5.09
C ILE A 170 -9.34 7.98 5.74
N THR A 171 -9.16 8.63 6.89
CA THR A 171 -10.23 9.33 7.61
C THR A 171 -9.82 10.77 7.87
N PHE A 172 -10.64 11.71 7.47
CA PHE A 172 -10.49 13.14 7.76
C PHE A 172 -11.79 13.68 8.38
N GLY A 173 -11.78 13.87 9.67
CA GLY A 173 -12.99 14.19 10.43
C GLY A 173 -14.00 13.04 10.40
N ASN A 174 -15.15 13.27 9.80
CA ASN A 174 -16.21 12.27 9.63
C ASN A 174 -16.20 11.61 8.24
N ASP A 175 -15.33 12.08 7.35
CA ASP A 175 -15.26 11.59 5.98
C ASP A 175 -14.24 10.46 5.89
N GLN A 176 -14.59 9.37 5.22
CA GLN A 176 -13.72 8.22 5.00
C GLN A 176 -13.66 7.85 3.53
N ALA A 177 -12.50 7.37 3.13
CA ALA A 177 -12.31 6.78 1.80
C ALA A 177 -11.35 5.60 1.85
N ILE A 178 -11.58 4.62 0.97
CA ILE A 178 -10.64 3.52 0.71
C ILE A 178 -9.71 3.98 -0.40
N ILE A 179 -8.40 3.86 -0.17
CA ILE A 179 -7.34 4.21 -1.10
C ILE A 179 -6.37 3.04 -1.26
N PHE A 180 -5.63 3.02 -2.37
CA PHE A 180 -4.79 1.89 -2.76
C PHE A 180 -3.34 2.30 -2.91
N PRO A 181 -2.38 1.36 -2.69
CA PRO A 181 -0.96 1.61 -2.95
C PRO A 181 -0.74 2.11 -4.36
N GLN A 182 0.15 3.08 -4.50
CA GLN A 182 0.59 3.64 -5.77
C GLN A 182 2.11 3.46 -5.92
N PRO A 183 2.62 3.34 -7.15
CA PRO A 183 4.06 3.34 -7.37
C PRO A 183 4.71 4.60 -6.79
N ALA A 184 5.79 4.42 -6.02
CA ALA A 184 6.58 5.51 -5.47
C ALA A 184 8.07 5.23 -5.64
N ALA A 185 8.86 6.24 -5.99
CA ALA A 185 10.31 6.12 -6.06
C ALA A 185 10.95 5.97 -4.67
N SER A 186 10.31 6.52 -3.64
CA SER A 186 10.72 6.41 -2.23
C SER A 186 9.53 6.71 -1.32
N GLY A 187 9.57 6.18 -0.09
CA GLY A 187 8.48 6.35 0.87
C GLY A 187 7.24 5.53 0.51
N THR A 188 6.11 5.95 1.03
CA THR A 188 4.81 5.29 0.86
C THR A 188 3.85 6.20 0.11
N GLN A 189 3.19 5.67 -0.91
CA GLN A 189 2.16 6.39 -1.64
C GLN A 189 0.88 5.56 -1.73
N TYR A 190 -0.23 6.22 -1.45
CA TYR A 190 -1.59 5.70 -1.63
C TYR A 190 -2.44 6.73 -2.36
N GLY A 191 -3.48 6.26 -3.03
CA GLY A 191 -4.40 7.18 -3.70
C GLY A 191 -5.56 6.51 -4.40
N ARG A 192 -6.46 7.34 -4.84
CA ARG A 192 -7.56 7.10 -5.79
C ARG A 192 -7.96 8.44 -6.40
N LYS A 193 -8.91 8.45 -7.33
CA LYS A 193 -9.40 9.72 -7.91
C LYS A 193 -9.82 10.71 -6.80
N GLY A 194 -9.22 11.88 -6.82
CA GLY A 194 -9.47 12.96 -5.86
C GLY A 194 -8.76 12.84 -4.52
N ILE A 195 -7.99 11.77 -4.27
CA ILE A 195 -7.24 11.61 -3.03
C ILE A 195 -5.81 11.17 -3.35
N THR A 196 -4.83 11.86 -2.76
CA THR A 196 -3.43 11.43 -2.74
C THR A 196 -2.88 11.48 -1.32
N TYR A 197 -2.10 10.48 -0.97
CA TYR A 197 -1.32 10.41 0.26
C TYR A 197 0.11 10.02 -0.11
N ARG A 198 1.08 10.81 0.31
CA ARG A 198 2.52 10.55 0.13
C ARG A 198 3.23 10.77 1.43
N GLU A 199 3.87 9.72 1.93
CA GLU A 199 4.70 9.80 3.13
C GLU A 199 6.16 9.56 2.75
N HIS A 200 7.03 10.44 3.22
CA HIS A 200 8.46 10.34 3.07
C HIS A 200 9.16 10.96 4.27
N GLN A 201 10.13 10.24 4.86
CA GLN A 201 10.93 10.69 6.02
C GLN A 201 10.10 11.20 7.21
N GLY A 202 8.96 10.54 7.47
CA GLY A 202 8.10 10.88 8.60
C GLY A 202 7.21 12.11 8.38
N LYS A 203 7.09 12.59 7.14
CA LYS A 203 6.18 13.66 6.74
C LYS A 203 5.22 13.15 5.68
N ALA A 204 3.94 13.36 5.87
CA ALA A 204 2.90 13.02 4.91
C ALA A 204 2.32 14.26 4.26
N ASN A 205 2.24 14.26 2.94
CA ASN A 205 1.50 15.25 2.15
C ASN A 205 0.23 14.57 1.65
N VAL A 206 -0.90 15.19 1.90
CA VAL A 206 -2.23 14.66 1.60
C VAL A 206 -2.99 15.68 0.77
N ASP A 207 -3.66 15.21 -0.28
CA ASP A 207 -4.78 15.92 -0.89
C ASP A 207 -6.03 15.08 -0.66
N PHE A 208 -7.01 15.62 0.02
CA PHE A 208 -8.27 14.97 0.28
C PHE A 208 -9.40 15.78 -0.38
N TYR A 209 -9.71 15.44 -1.62
CA TYR A 209 -10.71 16.14 -2.46
C TYR A 209 -10.47 17.65 -2.56
N GLY A 210 -9.21 18.05 -2.79
CA GLY A 210 -8.79 19.45 -2.92
C GLY A 210 -8.43 20.13 -1.59
N ILE A 211 -8.51 19.42 -0.45
CA ILE A 211 -7.99 19.89 0.84
C ILE A 211 -6.56 19.39 0.97
N ALA A 212 -5.59 20.29 0.84
CA ALA A 212 -4.18 19.96 0.99
C ALA A 212 -3.76 20.05 2.47
N LEU A 213 -3.06 19.01 2.96
CA LEU A 213 -2.57 18.91 4.34
C LEU A 213 -1.11 18.48 4.36
N GLU A 214 -0.33 19.07 5.27
CA GLU A 214 0.98 18.56 5.66
C GLU A 214 0.88 17.95 7.06
N CYS A 215 1.20 16.67 7.18
CA CYS A 215 0.95 15.89 8.39
C CYS A 215 2.21 15.17 8.87
N MET A 216 2.29 14.95 10.19
CA MET A 216 3.29 14.09 10.83
C MET A 216 2.60 13.01 11.66
N PRO A 217 3.06 11.75 11.61
CA PRO A 217 2.48 10.68 12.41
C PRO A 217 2.69 10.96 13.90
N ILE A 218 1.67 10.66 14.69
CA ILE A 218 1.73 10.71 16.15
C ILE A 218 2.40 9.42 16.62
N LYS A 219 3.57 9.52 17.29
CA LYS A 219 4.42 8.36 17.67
C LYS A 219 3.76 7.38 18.64
N ASP A 220 2.70 7.79 19.37
CA ASP A 220 2.03 6.98 20.39
C ASP A 220 0.67 6.42 19.94
N SER A 221 0.38 6.40 18.64
CA SER A 221 -0.92 5.97 18.11
C SER A 221 -1.12 4.44 18.03
N ALA A 222 -0.27 3.65 18.65
CA ALA A 222 -0.39 2.18 18.67
C ALA A 222 -1.61 1.63 19.47
N ASN A 223 -2.48 2.52 19.99
CA ASN A 223 -3.68 2.18 20.81
C ASN A 223 -4.94 2.99 20.40
N LEU A 224 -5.09 3.32 19.11
CA LEU A 224 -6.34 3.91 18.59
C LEU A 224 -7.29 2.85 18.06
#